data_1be422ed1975bd4bc58117383697d7ac
#
_entry.id   1be422ed1975bd4bc58117383697d7ac
#
_cell.length_a   1.000
_cell.length_b   1.000
_cell.length_c   1.000
_cell.angle_alpha   90.00
_cell.angle_beta   90.00
_cell.angle_gamma   90.00
#
_symmetry.space_group_name_H-M   'P 1'
#
loop_
_entity.id
_entity.type
_entity.pdbx_description
1 polymer ?
#
loop_
_entity_poly.entity_id
_entity_poly.type
_entity_poly.pdbx_seq_one_letter_code
_entity_poly.pdbx_strand_id
1 'polypeptide(L)'
;MAIRVIISGGGTGGHIFPAISIANALKAMDPANEILFVGANGRMEMDKVPAEGYRIVGLDIQGINRKQLWKNIFLPFKLMKSLNKAKSVIKEFRPDVAVGVGGFASGPLLMMANKLGIPTVVQEQNSYAGVTNKKVGAKAAKICVAYDGMEQFFPAEKVLLTGNPIRRESIAIAGKREEALTFFGLDPHKKTILVLGGSLGAKTLNESVVAYLNELKGEDVQVIWQCGSFYVEKLREELTGQLPDNIKMLAFLQRMDYAYAAADLIISRAGAGTISELCVVGKPVILVPSPNVAEDHQTKNAMALVNKGAALLVKDSDAKKDLVPAALTLLKDADHVAQLSENIKKLGKLNADVQIAEEVYKLVNKK
;
A
#
# COMPACT_ATOMS: atom_id res chain seq x y z
N MET A 1 -8.92 28.73 7.53
CA MET A 1 -9.55 29.16 6.24
C MET A 1 -9.76 27.93 5.41
N ALA A 2 -11.01 27.68 5.02
CA ALA A 2 -11.34 26.53 4.18
C ALA A 2 -10.60 26.64 2.83
N ILE A 3 -10.07 25.52 2.34
CA ILE A 3 -9.29 25.44 1.11
C ILE A 3 -9.93 24.47 0.11
N ARG A 4 -9.64 24.67 -1.17
CA ARG A 4 -10.06 23.78 -2.25
C ARG A 4 -8.88 22.92 -2.70
N VAL A 5 -8.97 21.61 -2.53
CA VAL A 5 -7.91 20.67 -2.90
C VAL A 5 -8.41 19.70 -3.96
N ILE A 6 -7.66 19.60 -5.06
CA ILE A 6 -7.93 18.60 -6.09
C ILE A 6 -6.91 17.47 -5.94
N ILE A 7 -7.39 16.22 -5.83
CA ILE A 7 -6.54 15.05 -5.55
C ILE A 7 -6.65 14.04 -6.69
N SER A 8 -5.53 13.48 -7.12
CA SER A 8 -5.53 12.38 -8.09
C SER A 8 -4.66 11.22 -7.62
N GLY A 9 -5.27 10.05 -7.59
CA GLY A 9 -4.60 8.79 -7.32
C GLY A 9 -5.50 7.65 -7.76
N GLY A 10 -4.96 6.65 -8.47
CA GLY A 10 -5.83 5.61 -8.97
C GLY A 10 -5.11 4.48 -9.70
N GLY A 11 -5.90 3.60 -10.29
CA GLY A 11 -5.44 2.41 -10.99
C GLY A 11 -5.22 1.20 -10.08
N THR A 12 -4.82 1.40 -8.83
CA THR A 12 -4.65 0.33 -7.83
C THR A 12 -4.96 0.85 -6.43
N GLY A 13 -5.27 -0.06 -5.50
CA GLY A 13 -5.49 0.29 -4.08
C GLY A 13 -4.28 1.02 -3.45
N GLY A 14 -3.06 0.73 -3.91
CA GLY A 14 -1.84 1.39 -3.43
C GLY A 14 -1.78 2.89 -3.70
N HIS A 15 -2.54 3.42 -4.65
CA HIS A 15 -2.68 4.86 -4.90
C HIS A 15 -4.00 5.43 -4.34
N ILE A 16 -5.07 4.63 -4.40
CA ILE A 16 -6.41 5.10 -4.02
C ILE A 16 -6.49 5.34 -2.51
N PHE A 17 -6.08 4.37 -1.69
CA PHE A 17 -6.19 4.48 -0.24
C PHE A 17 -5.32 5.60 0.36
N PRO A 18 -4.04 5.79 -0.04
CA PRO A 18 -3.29 6.97 0.38
C PRO A 18 -3.94 8.29 -0.02
N ALA A 19 -4.54 8.38 -1.22
CA ALA A 19 -5.25 9.59 -1.66
C ALA A 19 -6.48 9.88 -0.77
N ILE A 20 -7.25 8.86 -0.42
CA ILE A 20 -8.40 8.96 0.50
C ILE A 20 -7.93 9.35 1.90
N SER A 21 -6.85 8.75 2.42
CA SER A 21 -6.32 9.08 3.75
C SER A 21 -5.86 10.55 3.83
N ILE A 22 -5.23 11.09 2.77
CA ILE A 22 -4.87 12.51 2.70
C ILE A 22 -6.13 13.39 2.70
N ALA A 23 -7.16 13.00 1.94
CA ALA A 23 -8.45 13.71 1.90
C ALA A 23 -9.12 13.73 3.29
N ASN A 24 -9.15 12.60 3.98
CA ASN A 24 -9.69 12.47 5.32
C ASN A 24 -8.92 13.34 6.33
N ALA A 25 -7.58 13.37 6.25
CA ALA A 25 -6.74 14.23 7.10
C ALA A 25 -7.04 15.72 6.86
N LEU A 26 -7.19 16.14 5.59
CA LEU A 26 -7.59 17.51 5.24
C LEU A 26 -8.98 17.86 5.78
N LYS A 27 -9.95 16.95 5.71
CA LYS A 27 -11.29 17.12 6.26
C LYS A 27 -11.30 17.14 7.79
N ALA A 28 -10.43 16.37 8.44
CA ALA A 28 -10.28 16.39 9.89
C ALA A 28 -9.68 17.72 10.40
N MET A 29 -8.78 18.34 9.62
CA MET A 29 -8.22 19.67 9.94
C MET A 29 -9.24 20.80 9.81
N ASP A 30 -10.05 20.78 8.77
CA ASP A 30 -11.15 21.73 8.57
C ASP A 30 -12.26 21.04 7.75
N PRO A 31 -13.42 20.72 8.37
CA PRO A 31 -14.57 20.12 7.67
C PRO A 31 -15.10 20.93 6.50
N ALA A 32 -14.85 22.25 6.48
CA ALA A 32 -15.26 23.14 5.40
C ALA A 32 -14.38 23.02 4.14
N ASN A 33 -13.27 22.31 4.18
CA ASN A 33 -12.43 22.09 3.00
C ASN A 33 -13.22 21.41 1.87
N GLU A 34 -13.09 21.93 0.66
CA GLU A 34 -13.68 21.32 -0.52
C GLU A 34 -12.65 20.39 -1.20
N ILE A 35 -13.03 19.13 -1.40
CA ILE A 35 -12.15 18.12 -2.01
C ILE A 35 -12.82 17.56 -3.26
N LEU A 36 -12.08 17.56 -4.37
CA LEU A 36 -12.47 16.94 -5.62
C LEU A 36 -11.41 15.93 -6.07
N PHE A 37 -11.84 14.71 -6.37
CA PHE A 37 -10.95 13.71 -6.94
C PHE A 37 -10.97 13.73 -8.47
N VAL A 38 -9.84 13.32 -9.06
CA VAL A 38 -9.70 13.06 -10.49
C VAL A 38 -9.08 11.67 -10.67
N GLY A 39 -9.80 10.79 -11.36
CA GLY A 39 -9.42 9.40 -11.60
C GLY A 39 -9.43 9.03 -13.08
N ALA A 40 -9.17 7.77 -13.41
CA ALA A 40 -9.30 7.22 -14.75
C ALA A 40 -10.64 6.47 -14.89
N ASN A 41 -11.38 6.74 -15.96
CA ASN A 41 -12.65 6.08 -16.24
C ASN A 41 -12.50 4.54 -16.28
N GLY A 42 -13.49 3.84 -15.71
CA GLY A 42 -13.53 2.37 -15.68
C GLY A 42 -12.45 1.74 -14.78
N ARG A 43 -11.94 2.50 -13.81
CA ARG A 43 -10.99 2.02 -12.82
C ARG A 43 -11.59 2.03 -11.41
N MET A 44 -10.97 1.29 -10.53
CA MET A 44 -11.41 1.05 -9.14
C MET A 44 -11.70 2.35 -8.36
N GLU A 45 -10.97 3.42 -8.64
CA GLU A 45 -11.18 4.72 -7.98
C GLU A 45 -12.56 5.30 -8.24
N MET A 46 -13.17 5.00 -9.40
CA MET A 46 -14.51 5.52 -9.74
C MET A 46 -15.61 4.95 -8.84
N ASP A 47 -15.36 3.80 -8.20
CA ASP A 47 -16.29 3.19 -7.22
C ASP A 47 -15.86 3.47 -5.78
N LYS A 48 -14.55 3.35 -5.50
CA LYS A 48 -14.03 3.45 -4.13
C LYS A 48 -14.06 4.86 -3.56
N VAL A 49 -13.78 5.88 -4.36
CA VAL A 49 -13.77 7.28 -3.90
C VAL A 49 -15.19 7.77 -3.55
N PRO A 50 -16.24 7.53 -4.37
CA PRO A 50 -17.60 7.84 -4.00
C PRO A 50 -18.12 7.08 -2.77
N ALA A 51 -17.68 5.83 -2.57
CA ALA A 51 -18.03 5.05 -1.38
C ALA A 51 -17.53 5.69 -0.07
N GLU A 52 -16.48 6.51 -0.15
CA GLU A 52 -15.93 7.29 0.97
C GLU A 52 -16.52 8.72 1.04
N GLY A 53 -17.57 9.01 0.27
CA GLY A 53 -18.28 10.29 0.29
C GLY A 53 -17.66 11.43 -0.53
N TYR A 54 -16.63 11.14 -1.35
CA TYR A 54 -15.97 12.17 -2.16
C TYR A 54 -16.48 12.20 -3.61
N ARG A 55 -16.57 13.41 -4.17
CA ARG A 55 -16.83 13.59 -5.60
C ARG A 55 -15.60 13.24 -6.43
N ILE A 56 -15.79 12.59 -7.58
CA ILE A 56 -14.72 12.22 -8.51
C ILE A 56 -15.09 12.55 -9.95
N VAL A 57 -14.11 13.00 -10.73
CA VAL A 57 -14.23 13.20 -12.18
C VAL A 57 -13.28 12.25 -12.89
N GLY A 58 -13.81 11.46 -13.83
CA GLY A 58 -13.01 10.51 -14.60
C GLY A 58 -12.38 11.13 -15.84
N LEU A 59 -11.11 10.80 -16.11
CA LEU A 59 -10.38 11.09 -17.35
C LEU A 59 -10.34 9.85 -18.24
N ASP A 60 -10.41 10.02 -19.57
CA ASP A 60 -10.26 8.93 -20.55
C ASP A 60 -8.79 8.64 -20.79
N ILE A 61 -8.08 8.14 -19.76
CA ILE A 61 -6.66 7.82 -19.83
C ILE A 61 -6.40 6.39 -19.41
N GLN A 62 -5.38 5.80 -20.00
CA GLN A 62 -4.92 4.45 -19.66
C GLN A 62 -3.40 4.42 -19.64
N GLY A 63 -2.82 3.41 -18.97
CA GLY A 63 -1.39 3.14 -19.01
C GLY A 63 -0.91 2.61 -20.36
N ILE A 64 0.39 2.68 -20.56
CA ILE A 64 1.05 2.09 -21.72
C ILE A 64 0.87 0.56 -21.67
N ASN A 65 0.30 -0.02 -22.71
CA ASN A 65 0.22 -1.47 -22.86
C ASN A 65 1.59 -2.00 -23.32
N ARG A 66 2.35 -2.57 -22.40
CA ARG A 66 3.71 -3.09 -22.68
C ARG A 66 3.70 -4.41 -23.44
N LYS A 67 2.60 -5.18 -23.37
CA LYS A 67 2.47 -6.48 -24.08
C LYS A 67 2.02 -6.33 -25.53
N GLN A 68 1.24 -5.29 -25.83
CA GLN A 68 0.65 -5.05 -27.16
C GLN A 68 0.86 -3.58 -27.53
N LEU A 69 2.05 -3.24 -28.05
CA LEU A 69 2.45 -1.87 -28.33
C LEU A 69 1.54 -1.14 -29.33
N TRP A 70 0.95 -1.86 -30.29
CA TRP A 70 0.01 -1.30 -31.26
C TRP A 70 -1.25 -0.70 -30.62
N LYS A 71 -1.67 -1.16 -29.44
CA LYS A 71 -2.79 -0.57 -28.69
C LYS A 71 -2.50 0.81 -28.13
N ASN A 72 -1.24 1.25 -28.18
CA ASN A 72 -0.82 2.56 -27.69
C ASN A 72 -0.93 3.67 -28.78
N ILE A 73 -1.30 3.34 -30.01
CA ILE A 73 -1.35 4.32 -31.12
C ILE A 73 -2.27 5.51 -30.83
N PHE A 74 -3.37 5.28 -30.08
CA PHE A 74 -4.28 6.33 -29.66
C PHE A 74 -3.91 6.99 -28.31
N LEU A 75 -2.82 6.56 -27.67
CA LEU A 75 -2.42 7.08 -26.37
C LEU A 75 -2.11 8.61 -26.37
N PRO A 76 -1.43 9.16 -27.42
CA PRO A 76 -1.22 10.63 -27.50
C PRO A 76 -2.54 11.40 -27.54
N PHE A 77 -3.53 10.93 -28.33
CA PHE A 77 -4.86 11.57 -28.42
C PHE A 77 -5.61 11.49 -27.10
N LYS A 78 -5.59 10.35 -26.43
CA LYS A 78 -6.17 10.17 -25.09
C LYS A 78 -5.50 11.09 -24.06
N LEU A 79 -4.18 11.22 -24.12
CA LEU A 79 -3.44 12.14 -23.25
C LEU A 79 -3.85 13.60 -23.51
N MET A 80 -3.94 14.01 -24.77
CA MET A 80 -4.34 15.38 -25.12
C MET A 80 -5.76 15.69 -24.65
N LYS A 81 -6.73 14.75 -24.86
CA LYS A 81 -8.10 14.85 -24.38
C LYS A 81 -8.14 14.95 -22.85
N SER A 82 -7.34 14.14 -22.17
CA SER A 82 -7.26 14.13 -20.70
C SER A 82 -6.63 15.40 -20.14
N LEU A 83 -5.62 15.97 -20.79
CA LEU A 83 -5.05 17.28 -20.44
C LEU A 83 -6.10 18.40 -20.57
N ASN A 84 -6.85 18.43 -21.68
CA ASN A 84 -7.89 19.44 -21.89
C ASN A 84 -9.03 19.31 -20.86
N LYS A 85 -9.47 18.08 -20.55
CA LYS A 85 -10.47 17.83 -19.52
C LYS A 85 -9.95 18.21 -18.13
N ALA A 86 -8.71 17.85 -17.78
CA ALA A 86 -8.08 18.28 -16.53
C ALA A 86 -8.03 19.79 -16.41
N LYS A 87 -7.68 20.50 -17.50
CA LYS A 87 -7.70 21.98 -17.55
C LYS A 87 -9.09 22.54 -17.27
N SER A 88 -10.15 21.96 -17.87
CA SER A 88 -11.53 22.40 -17.65
C SER A 88 -11.95 22.19 -16.18
N VAL A 89 -11.69 21.01 -15.63
CA VAL A 89 -11.99 20.67 -14.22
C VAL A 89 -11.27 21.62 -13.25
N ILE A 90 -9.97 21.90 -13.49
CA ILE A 90 -9.21 22.85 -12.65
C ILE A 90 -9.79 24.25 -12.72
N LYS A 91 -10.17 24.74 -13.92
CA LYS A 91 -10.76 26.07 -14.08
C LYS A 91 -12.13 26.21 -13.43
N GLU A 92 -12.95 25.16 -13.47
CA GLU A 92 -14.27 25.10 -12.85
C GLU A 92 -14.16 25.03 -11.33
N PHE A 93 -13.37 24.07 -10.81
CA PHE A 93 -13.21 23.83 -9.37
C PHE A 93 -12.35 24.90 -8.68
N ARG A 94 -11.39 25.53 -9.38
CA ARG A 94 -10.46 26.56 -8.88
C ARG A 94 -9.73 26.11 -7.61
N PRO A 95 -8.96 25.02 -7.65
CA PRO A 95 -8.26 24.51 -6.47
C PRO A 95 -7.13 25.46 -6.05
N ASP A 96 -6.88 25.53 -4.74
CA ASP A 96 -5.72 26.23 -4.16
C ASP A 96 -4.45 25.39 -4.32
N VAL A 97 -4.58 24.05 -4.19
CA VAL A 97 -3.48 23.08 -4.32
C VAL A 97 -3.97 21.83 -5.07
N ALA A 98 -3.08 21.21 -5.84
CA ALA A 98 -3.34 19.90 -6.45
C ALA A 98 -2.38 18.84 -5.86
N VAL A 99 -2.94 17.69 -5.45
CA VAL A 99 -2.19 16.56 -4.89
C VAL A 99 -2.20 15.38 -5.85
N GLY A 100 -1.05 14.84 -6.18
CA GLY A 100 -0.90 13.63 -6.98
C GLY A 100 -0.27 12.49 -6.22
N VAL A 101 -1.00 11.38 -6.15
CA VAL A 101 -0.60 10.18 -5.40
C VAL A 101 -0.11 9.06 -6.33
N GLY A 102 -0.07 9.33 -7.63
CA GLY A 102 0.29 8.36 -8.66
C GLY A 102 -0.91 7.80 -9.41
N GLY A 103 -0.64 6.90 -10.36
CA GLY A 103 -1.63 6.41 -11.29
C GLY A 103 -1.72 7.25 -12.58
N PHE A 104 -2.57 6.81 -13.52
CA PHE A 104 -2.57 7.38 -14.87
C PHE A 104 -3.18 8.78 -14.94
N ALA A 105 -4.20 9.08 -14.11
CA ALA A 105 -4.88 10.37 -14.09
C ALA A 105 -4.05 11.47 -13.40
N SER A 106 -3.16 11.09 -12.49
CA SER A 106 -2.31 12.02 -11.73
C SER A 106 -1.39 12.85 -12.65
N GLY A 107 -0.82 12.23 -13.71
CA GLY A 107 0.04 12.92 -14.67
C GLY A 107 -0.65 14.12 -15.34
N PRO A 108 -1.73 13.93 -16.11
CA PRO A 108 -2.46 15.02 -16.75
C PRO A 108 -2.93 16.08 -15.78
N LEU A 109 -3.44 15.71 -14.60
CA LEU A 109 -3.90 16.66 -13.59
C LEU A 109 -2.77 17.58 -13.13
N LEU A 110 -1.66 17.00 -12.63
CA LEU A 110 -0.55 17.79 -12.08
C LEU A 110 0.19 18.60 -13.15
N MET A 111 0.33 18.06 -14.38
CA MET A 111 0.89 18.82 -15.50
C MET A 111 0.06 20.07 -15.80
N MET A 112 -1.27 19.97 -15.76
CA MET A 112 -2.14 21.12 -16.01
C MET A 112 -2.19 22.07 -14.83
N ALA A 113 -2.20 21.58 -13.58
CA ALA A 113 -2.09 22.41 -12.38
C ALA A 113 -0.80 23.25 -12.40
N ASN A 114 0.34 22.63 -12.65
CA ASN A 114 1.62 23.34 -12.80
C ASN A 114 1.59 24.38 -13.92
N LYS A 115 0.97 24.07 -15.09
CA LYS A 115 0.84 25.01 -16.20
C LYS A 115 -0.03 26.21 -15.88
N LEU A 116 -1.01 26.03 -14.99
CA LEU A 116 -1.94 27.07 -14.53
C LEU A 116 -1.46 27.82 -13.28
N GLY A 117 -0.22 27.57 -12.82
CA GLY A 117 0.36 28.22 -11.64
C GLY A 117 -0.19 27.74 -10.30
N ILE A 118 -0.89 26.61 -10.26
CA ILE A 118 -1.41 26.01 -9.03
C ILE A 118 -0.29 25.17 -8.41
N PRO A 119 0.05 25.38 -7.13
CA PRO A 119 1.05 24.58 -6.46
C PRO A 119 0.65 23.11 -6.38
N THR A 120 1.62 22.22 -6.57
CA THR A 120 1.37 20.77 -6.56
C THR A 120 2.18 20.07 -5.50
N VAL A 121 1.54 19.07 -4.86
CA VAL A 121 2.19 18.10 -3.98
C VAL A 121 2.18 16.74 -4.65
N VAL A 122 3.34 16.07 -4.66
CA VAL A 122 3.47 14.68 -5.12
C VAL A 122 3.67 13.79 -3.89
N GLN A 123 2.96 12.69 -3.82
CA GLN A 123 3.23 11.64 -2.85
C GLN A 123 3.72 10.38 -3.58
N GLU A 124 4.89 9.86 -3.17
CA GLU A 124 5.48 8.63 -3.71
C GLU A 124 5.50 7.53 -2.66
N GLN A 125 4.86 6.40 -2.96
CA GLN A 125 4.66 5.31 -2.01
C GLN A 125 5.81 4.31 -1.99
N ASN A 126 6.55 4.19 -3.07
CA ASN A 126 7.55 3.14 -3.27
C ASN A 126 8.97 3.67 -3.05
N SER A 127 9.89 2.77 -2.74
CA SER A 127 11.33 3.09 -2.65
C SER A 127 11.97 3.36 -4.02
N TYR A 128 11.22 3.17 -5.11
CA TYR A 128 11.59 3.51 -6.48
C TYR A 128 10.49 4.32 -7.13
N ALA A 129 10.79 5.55 -7.48
CA ALA A 129 9.78 6.49 -7.97
C ALA A 129 9.18 6.05 -9.30
N GLY A 130 7.84 6.12 -9.38
CA GLY A 130 7.11 5.86 -10.61
C GLY A 130 7.40 6.89 -11.70
N VAL A 131 7.31 6.47 -12.97
CA VAL A 131 7.61 7.32 -14.13
C VAL A 131 6.78 8.62 -14.12
N THR A 132 5.50 8.53 -13.77
CA THR A 132 4.62 9.71 -13.69
C THR A 132 5.12 10.68 -12.62
N ASN A 133 5.40 10.17 -11.41
CA ASN A 133 5.83 11.01 -10.28
C ASN A 133 7.19 11.65 -10.56
N LYS A 134 8.14 10.94 -11.18
CA LYS A 134 9.42 11.54 -11.62
C LYS A 134 9.20 12.74 -12.55
N LYS A 135 8.30 12.58 -13.54
CA LYS A 135 8.04 13.62 -14.54
C LYS A 135 7.36 14.88 -13.94
N VAL A 136 6.36 14.67 -13.06
CA VAL A 136 5.63 15.81 -12.46
C VAL A 136 6.36 16.39 -11.26
N GLY A 137 7.17 15.59 -10.56
CA GLY A 137 7.94 15.99 -9.38
C GLY A 137 8.93 17.11 -9.63
N ALA A 138 9.54 17.15 -10.83
CA ALA A 138 10.47 18.22 -11.20
C ALA A 138 9.86 19.63 -11.04
N LYS A 139 8.54 19.77 -11.28
CA LYS A 139 7.79 21.03 -11.17
C LYS A 139 6.92 21.12 -9.92
N ALA A 140 6.86 20.08 -9.11
CA ALA A 140 6.09 20.08 -7.87
C ALA A 140 6.65 21.10 -6.87
N ALA A 141 5.79 21.65 -6.05
CA ALA A 141 6.16 22.52 -4.94
C ALA A 141 6.71 21.71 -3.76
N LYS A 142 6.18 20.50 -3.53
CA LYS A 142 6.61 19.57 -2.48
C LYS A 142 6.47 18.13 -2.94
N ILE A 143 7.35 17.25 -2.44
CA ILE A 143 7.35 15.82 -2.75
C ILE A 143 7.45 15.06 -1.43
N CYS A 144 6.35 14.43 -1.04
CA CYS A 144 6.23 13.60 0.15
C CYS A 144 6.56 12.16 -0.21
N VAL A 145 7.55 11.57 0.43
CA VAL A 145 8.05 10.22 0.10
C VAL A 145 7.94 9.28 1.28
N ALA A 146 7.81 7.99 0.98
CA ALA A 146 7.69 6.95 2.00
C ALA A 146 9.06 6.42 2.48
N TYR A 147 10.08 6.55 1.67
CA TYR A 147 11.42 6.03 1.93
C TYR A 147 12.47 7.13 1.84
N ASP A 148 13.56 6.95 2.56
CA ASP A 148 14.78 7.76 2.42
C ASP A 148 15.51 7.50 1.09
N GLY A 149 16.47 8.36 0.74
CA GLY A 149 17.26 8.23 -0.49
C GLY A 149 16.50 8.55 -1.78
N MET A 150 15.33 9.20 -1.68
CA MET A 150 14.50 9.53 -2.85
C MET A 150 15.02 10.77 -3.61
N GLU A 151 16.02 11.46 -3.11
CA GLU A 151 16.73 12.57 -3.75
C GLU A 151 17.42 12.14 -5.05
N GLN A 152 17.69 10.85 -5.22
CA GLN A 152 18.16 10.30 -6.49
C GLN A 152 17.13 10.40 -7.64
N PHE A 153 15.86 10.61 -7.33
CA PHE A 153 14.77 10.69 -8.30
C PHE A 153 14.14 12.08 -8.38
N PHE A 154 14.32 12.91 -7.34
CA PHE A 154 13.63 14.18 -7.17
C PHE A 154 14.59 15.26 -6.69
N PRO A 155 14.29 16.57 -6.94
CA PRO A 155 15.06 17.67 -6.36
C PRO A 155 15.07 17.58 -4.82
N ALA A 156 16.27 17.51 -4.22
CA ALA A 156 16.45 17.25 -2.80
C ALA A 156 15.73 18.25 -1.88
N GLU A 157 15.72 19.53 -2.27
CA GLU A 157 15.09 20.62 -1.52
C GLU A 157 13.56 20.53 -1.44
N LYS A 158 12.96 19.70 -2.30
CA LYS A 158 11.51 19.48 -2.34
C LYS A 158 11.07 18.20 -1.64
N VAL A 159 12.01 17.29 -1.38
CA VAL A 159 11.72 15.99 -0.76
C VAL A 159 11.45 16.14 0.74
N LEU A 160 10.43 15.45 1.22
CA LEU A 160 10.10 15.32 2.63
C LEU A 160 9.75 13.87 2.94
N LEU A 161 10.46 13.26 3.86
CA LEU A 161 10.18 11.89 4.33
C LEU A 161 9.01 11.89 5.30
N THR A 162 7.79 11.65 4.77
CA THR A 162 6.54 11.59 5.57
C THR A 162 6.13 10.17 5.92
N GLY A 163 6.53 9.19 5.14
CA GLY A 163 5.94 7.86 5.12
C GLY A 163 4.74 7.77 4.17
N ASN A 164 4.07 6.62 4.17
CA ASN A 164 2.80 6.43 3.47
C ASN A 164 1.62 6.64 4.40
N PRO A 165 0.55 7.30 3.94
CA PRO A 165 -0.74 7.25 4.60
C PRO A 165 -1.24 5.80 4.75
N ILE A 166 -1.61 5.41 5.94
CA ILE A 166 -2.07 4.08 6.30
C ILE A 166 -3.42 4.17 7.02
N ARG A 167 -4.15 3.06 7.04
CA ARG A 167 -5.43 2.96 7.76
C ARG A 167 -5.17 2.73 9.25
N ARG A 168 -5.49 3.71 10.08
CA ARG A 168 -5.22 3.68 11.52
C ARG A 168 -5.95 2.54 12.23
N GLU A 169 -7.15 2.19 11.78
CA GLU A 169 -7.95 1.11 12.35
C GLU A 169 -7.25 -0.25 12.21
N SER A 170 -6.59 -0.48 11.07
CA SER A 170 -5.88 -1.74 10.80
C SER A 170 -4.67 -1.98 11.68
N ILE A 171 -4.05 -0.91 12.19
CA ILE A 171 -2.80 -0.98 12.96
C ILE A 171 -2.97 -0.73 14.46
N ALA A 172 -4.18 -0.50 14.91
CA ALA A 172 -4.52 -0.28 16.32
C ALA A 172 -4.55 -1.62 17.08
N ILE A 173 -3.38 -2.18 17.37
CA ILE A 173 -3.20 -3.54 17.93
C ILE A 173 -2.99 -3.59 19.44
N ALA A 174 -2.71 -2.45 20.08
CA ALA A 174 -2.39 -2.40 21.50
C ALA A 174 -3.54 -2.95 22.37
N GLY A 175 -3.22 -3.91 23.25
CA GLY A 175 -4.18 -4.53 24.16
C GLY A 175 -5.16 -5.53 23.53
N LYS A 176 -5.05 -5.80 22.22
CA LYS A 176 -6.04 -6.64 21.50
C LYS A 176 -5.64 -8.11 21.33
N ARG A 177 -4.48 -8.56 21.83
CA ARG A 177 -4.00 -9.92 21.55
C ARG A 177 -4.97 -11.00 22.05
N GLU A 178 -5.48 -10.92 23.27
CA GLU A 178 -6.37 -11.93 23.85
C GLU A 178 -7.71 -12.02 23.09
N GLU A 179 -8.32 -10.85 22.81
CA GLU A 179 -9.53 -10.80 21.98
C GLU A 179 -9.29 -11.36 20.57
N ALA A 180 -8.15 -11.07 19.98
CA ALA A 180 -7.78 -11.52 18.64
C ALA A 180 -7.60 -13.04 18.61
N LEU A 181 -6.93 -13.63 19.59
CA LEU A 181 -6.76 -15.07 19.71
C LEU A 181 -8.13 -15.76 19.87
N THR A 182 -9.00 -15.23 20.73
CA THR A 182 -10.37 -15.71 20.91
C THR A 182 -11.18 -15.61 19.61
N PHE A 183 -11.10 -14.45 18.92
CA PHE A 183 -11.83 -14.22 17.67
C PHE A 183 -11.47 -15.22 16.57
N PHE A 184 -10.18 -15.59 16.45
CA PHE A 184 -9.75 -16.59 15.48
C PHE A 184 -9.81 -18.04 15.99
N GLY A 185 -10.19 -18.28 17.25
CA GLY A 185 -10.19 -19.60 17.86
C GLY A 185 -8.79 -20.19 17.93
N LEU A 186 -7.83 -19.41 18.44
CA LEU A 186 -6.41 -19.76 18.54
C LEU A 186 -6.00 -20.03 19.99
N ASP A 187 -5.01 -20.90 20.17
CA ASP A 187 -4.42 -21.24 21.47
C ASP A 187 -3.48 -20.10 21.94
N PRO A 188 -3.69 -19.51 23.13
CA PRO A 188 -2.84 -18.45 23.66
C PRO A 188 -1.39 -18.87 23.95
N HIS A 189 -1.12 -20.17 24.08
CA HIS A 189 0.21 -20.70 24.37
C HIS A 189 1.05 -20.99 23.13
N LYS A 190 0.44 -20.99 21.94
CA LYS A 190 1.13 -21.25 20.67
C LYS A 190 1.56 -19.97 19.95
N LYS A 191 2.67 -20.07 19.21
CA LYS A 191 3.11 -18.97 18.32
C LYS A 191 2.22 -18.89 17.08
N THR A 192 1.83 -17.68 16.68
CA THR A 192 0.96 -17.44 15.53
C THR A 192 1.71 -16.89 14.35
N ILE A 193 1.64 -17.59 13.21
CA ILE A 193 2.13 -17.11 11.92
C ILE A 193 0.94 -16.49 11.16
N LEU A 194 1.06 -15.23 10.74
CA LEU A 194 0.09 -14.59 9.87
C LEU A 194 0.62 -14.59 8.42
N VAL A 195 -0.11 -15.22 7.50
CA VAL A 195 0.22 -15.25 6.07
C VAL A 195 -0.75 -14.34 5.30
N LEU A 196 -0.23 -13.27 4.69
CA LEU A 196 -1.00 -12.26 3.97
C LEU A 196 -0.81 -12.39 2.44
N GLY A 197 -1.77 -13.05 1.78
CA GLY A 197 -1.81 -13.15 0.32
C GLY A 197 -2.36 -11.91 -0.39
N GLY A 198 -2.95 -10.96 0.38
CA GLY A 198 -3.71 -9.84 -0.16
C GLY A 198 -5.15 -10.23 -0.52
N SER A 199 -5.99 -9.25 -0.91
CA SER A 199 -7.43 -9.46 -1.15
C SER A 199 -7.74 -10.49 -2.26
N LEU A 200 -6.94 -10.52 -3.32
CA LEU A 200 -7.08 -11.52 -4.40
C LEU A 200 -6.31 -12.81 -4.12
N GLY A 201 -5.39 -12.79 -3.17
CA GLY A 201 -4.49 -13.89 -2.86
C GLY A 201 -3.19 -13.87 -3.65
N ALA A 202 -2.24 -14.71 -3.23
CA ALA A 202 -0.93 -14.87 -3.85
C ALA A 202 -0.65 -16.36 -4.04
N LYS A 203 -0.63 -16.80 -5.30
CA LYS A 203 -0.47 -18.22 -5.67
C LYS A 203 0.71 -18.87 -4.95
N THR A 204 1.89 -18.27 -5.04
CA THR A 204 3.11 -18.81 -4.45
C THR A 204 3.03 -18.95 -2.94
N LEU A 205 2.45 -17.95 -2.23
CA LEU A 205 2.24 -18.04 -0.78
C LEU A 205 1.28 -19.17 -0.43
N ASN A 206 0.19 -19.32 -1.19
CA ASN A 206 -0.77 -20.41 -1.00
C ASN A 206 -0.09 -21.78 -1.21
N GLU A 207 0.64 -21.95 -2.31
CA GLU A 207 1.39 -23.17 -2.60
C GLU A 207 2.46 -23.48 -1.53
N SER A 208 3.08 -22.44 -0.96
CA SER A 208 4.07 -22.61 0.12
C SER A 208 3.42 -23.13 1.40
N VAL A 209 2.25 -22.62 1.78
CA VAL A 209 1.51 -23.14 2.95
C VAL A 209 1.03 -24.57 2.70
N VAL A 210 0.44 -24.84 1.54
CA VAL A 210 -0.06 -26.18 1.18
C VAL A 210 1.05 -27.23 1.19
N ALA A 211 2.24 -26.87 0.71
CA ALA A 211 3.38 -27.80 0.65
C ALA A 211 3.90 -28.27 2.02
N TYR A 212 3.56 -27.55 3.09
CA TYR A 212 4.06 -27.79 4.46
C TYR A 212 2.94 -27.98 5.50
N LEU A 213 1.73 -28.39 5.08
CA LEU A 213 0.61 -28.61 6.00
C LEU A 213 0.90 -29.64 7.09
N ASN A 214 1.61 -30.71 6.75
CA ASN A 214 1.97 -31.76 7.70
C ASN A 214 2.98 -31.29 8.74
N GLU A 215 3.98 -30.52 8.32
CA GLU A 215 4.98 -29.94 9.20
C GLU A 215 4.33 -28.90 10.13
N LEU A 216 3.52 -28.02 9.58
CA LEU A 216 2.77 -27.01 10.37
C LEU A 216 1.81 -27.64 11.37
N LYS A 217 1.23 -28.81 11.05
CA LYS A 217 0.39 -29.57 11.99
C LYS A 217 1.19 -30.12 13.17
N GLY A 218 2.42 -30.56 12.92
CA GLY A 218 3.30 -31.19 13.92
C GLY A 218 4.07 -30.21 14.80
N GLU A 219 4.19 -28.94 14.41
CA GLU A 219 4.91 -27.91 15.17
C GLU A 219 4.00 -27.21 16.19
N ASP A 220 4.64 -26.63 17.22
CA ASP A 220 3.91 -25.85 18.25
C ASP A 220 3.62 -24.42 17.76
N VAL A 221 2.99 -24.35 16.59
CA VAL A 221 2.56 -23.09 15.92
C VAL A 221 1.12 -23.19 15.46
N GLN A 222 0.55 -22.05 15.16
CA GLN A 222 -0.76 -21.92 14.53
C GLN A 222 -0.70 -20.85 13.44
N VAL A 223 -1.61 -20.92 12.47
CA VAL A 223 -1.54 -20.09 11.27
C VAL A 223 -2.87 -19.39 11.00
N ILE A 224 -2.82 -18.07 10.84
CA ILE A 224 -3.88 -17.29 10.18
C ILE A 224 -3.46 -17.12 8.72
N TRP A 225 -4.21 -17.71 7.80
CA TRP A 225 -3.85 -17.73 6.40
C TRP A 225 -4.89 -17.03 5.54
N GLN A 226 -4.59 -15.83 5.08
CA GLN A 226 -5.37 -15.13 4.07
C GLN A 226 -4.99 -15.63 2.68
N CYS A 227 -5.72 -16.61 2.17
CA CYS A 227 -5.47 -17.22 0.86
C CYS A 227 -5.98 -16.37 -0.32
N GLY A 228 -6.91 -15.44 -0.07
CA GLY A 228 -7.49 -14.54 -1.06
C GLY A 228 -8.77 -15.09 -1.72
N SER A 229 -9.63 -14.15 -2.14
CA SER A 229 -10.95 -14.47 -2.71
C SER A 229 -10.88 -15.29 -4.00
N PHE A 230 -9.80 -15.15 -4.76
CA PHE A 230 -9.63 -15.89 -6.02
C PHE A 230 -9.31 -17.38 -5.82
N TYR A 231 -8.69 -17.74 -4.67
CA TYR A 231 -8.20 -19.11 -4.44
C TYR A 231 -9.02 -19.89 -3.43
N VAL A 232 -9.82 -19.24 -2.60
CA VAL A 232 -10.43 -19.85 -1.42
C VAL A 232 -11.30 -21.06 -1.73
N GLU A 233 -12.15 -21.01 -2.76
CA GLU A 233 -13.06 -22.11 -3.10
C GLU A 233 -12.26 -23.32 -3.58
N LYS A 234 -11.32 -23.12 -4.50
CA LYS A 234 -10.45 -24.18 -4.98
C LYS A 234 -9.65 -24.82 -3.84
N LEU A 235 -9.09 -24.03 -2.94
CA LEU A 235 -8.33 -24.54 -1.79
C LEU A 235 -9.21 -25.31 -0.80
N ARG A 236 -10.46 -24.87 -0.60
CA ARG A 236 -11.42 -25.61 0.24
C ARG A 236 -11.72 -26.99 -0.33
N GLU A 237 -11.93 -27.09 -1.63
CA GLU A 237 -12.15 -28.36 -2.32
C GLU A 237 -10.91 -29.26 -2.22
N GLU A 238 -9.72 -28.74 -2.56
CA GLU A 238 -8.46 -29.49 -2.54
C GLU A 238 -8.07 -29.97 -1.15
N LEU A 239 -8.36 -29.19 -0.10
CA LEU A 239 -7.95 -29.48 1.28
C LEU A 239 -9.07 -30.06 2.16
N THR A 240 -10.18 -30.51 1.57
CA THR A 240 -11.29 -31.11 2.31
C THR A 240 -10.79 -32.29 3.16
N GLY A 241 -10.99 -32.21 4.49
CA GLY A 241 -10.53 -33.19 5.45
C GLY A 241 -9.02 -33.26 5.70
N GLN A 242 -8.24 -32.39 5.04
CA GLN A 242 -6.77 -32.34 5.18
C GLN A 242 -6.26 -31.10 5.91
N LEU A 243 -7.09 -30.03 6.02
CA LEU A 243 -6.68 -28.79 6.66
C LEU A 243 -6.55 -29.01 8.19
N PRO A 244 -5.36 -28.80 8.78
CA PRO A 244 -5.18 -28.94 10.22
C PRO A 244 -5.97 -27.90 11.03
N ASP A 245 -6.44 -28.27 12.23
CA ASP A 245 -7.24 -27.40 13.11
C ASP A 245 -6.51 -26.12 13.55
N ASN A 246 -5.18 -26.18 13.62
CA ASN A 246 -4.32 -25.05 13.96
C ASN A 246 -4.09 -24.08 12.78
N ILE A 247 -4.70 -24.30 11.61
CA ILE A 247 -4.63 -23.42 10.44
C ILE A 247 -6.01 -22.80 10.15
N LYS A 248 -6.12 -21.49 10.26
CA LYS A 248 -7.35 -20.73 9.98
C LYS A 248 -7.24 -20.13 8.58
N MET A 249 -7.78 -20.83 7.57
CA MET A 249 -7.79 -20.38 6.17
C MET A 249 -8.97 -19.44 5.92
N LEU A 250 -8.69 -18.23 5.44
CA LEU A 250 -9.66 -17.15 5.22
C LEU A 250 -9.48 -16.53 3.82
N ALA A 251 -10.59 -16.27 3.13
CA ALA A 251 -10.58 -15.56 1.86
C ALA A 251 -10.08 -14.11 2.03
N PHE A 252 -10.58 -13.45 3.08
CA PHE A 252 -10.30 -12.04 3.37
C PHE A 252 -10.30 -11.81 4.88
N LEU A 253 -9.45 -10.90 5.34
CA LEU A 253 -9.36 -10.46 6.73
C LEU A 253 -10.08 -9.13 6.92
N GLN A 254 -11.25 -9.15 7.54
CA GLN A 254 -12.00 -7.93 7.88
C GLN A 254 -11.37 -7.20 9.07
N ARG A 255 -10.86 -7.97 10.04
CA ARG A 255 -10.24 -7.49 11.28
C ARG A 255 -8.72 -7.63 11.18
N MET A 256 -8.10 -6.75 10.34
CA MET A 256 -6.64 -6.71 10.21
C MET A 256 -5.96 -6.36 11.52
N ASP A 257 -6.57 -5.50 12.34
CA ASP A 257 -6.10 -5.17 13.68
C ASP A 257 -5.96 -6.42 14.57
N TYR A 258 -6.93 -7.32 14.52
CA TYR A 258 -6.87 -8.59 15.26
C TYR A 258 -5.84 -9.54 14.66
N ALA A 259 -5.75 -9.64 13.33
CA ALA A 259 -4.77 -10.49 12.69
C ALA A 259 -3.34 -10.06 13.04
N TYR A 260 -3.06 -8.75 12.98
CA TYR A 260 -1.78 -8.21 13.42
C TYR A 260 -1.54 -8.37 14.92
N ALA A 261 -2.55 -8.20 15.78
CA ALA A 261 -2.42 -8.35 17.22
C ALA A 261 -2.10 -9.80 17.62
N ALA A 262 -2.74 -10.80 16.97
CA ALA A 262 -2.52 -12.22 17.23
C ALA A 262 -1.14 -12.70 16.76
N ALA A 263 -0.58 -12.12 15.70
CA ALA A 263 0.64 -12.58 15.04
C ALA A 263 1.88 -12.47 15.93
N ASP A 264 2.73 -13.50 15.89
CA ASP A 264 4.12 -13.47 16.39
C ASP A 264 5.13 -13.31 15.24
N LEU A 265 4.75 -13.74 14.02
CA LEU A 265 5.50 -13.59 12.79
C LEU A 265 4.53 -13.30 11.63
N ILE A 266 4.91 -12.42 10.73
CA ILE A 266 4.09 -12.08 9.56
C ILE A 266 4.84 -12.46 8.27
N ILE A 267 4.15 -13.16 7.38
CA ILE A 267 4.61 -13.44 6.01
C ILE A 267 3.74 -12.62 5.07
N SER A 268 4.34 -11.82 4.18
CA SER A 268 3.57 -10.92 3.32
C SER A 268 4.24 -10.63 1.98
N ARG A 269 3.44 -10.20 1.02
CA ARG A 269 3.93 -9.49 -0.16
C ARG A 269 4.48 -8.12 0.22
N ALA A 270 5.40 -7.58 -0.59
CA ALA A 270 6.08 -6.32 -0.32
C ALA A 270 5.40 -5.09 -1.00
N GLY A 271 4.07 -5.02 -0.92
CA GLY A 271 3.32 -3.85 -1.37
C GLY A 271 3.59 -2.64 -0.46
N ALA A 272 3.67 -1.44 -1.05
CA ALA A 272 4.06 -0.22 -0.33
C ALA A 272 3.19 0.08 0.89
N GLY A 273 1.84 0.00 0.73
CA GLY A 273 0.91 0.21 1.86
C GLY A 273 1.08 -0.84 2.95
N THR A 274 1.19 -2.12 2.57
CA THR A 274 1.38 -3.21 3.52
C THR A 274 2.68 -3.05 4.31
N ILE A 275 3.80 -2.76 3.64
CA ILE A 275 5.07 -2.51 4.33
C ILE A 275 4.95 -1.37 5.33
N SER A 276 4.26 -0.29 4.97
CA SER A 276 4.08 0.86 5.87
C SER A 276 3.24 0.50 7.10
N GLU A 277 2.19 -0.32 6.94
CA GLU A 277 1.43 -0.88 8.06
C GLU A 277 2.31 -1.78 8.93
N LEU A 278 3.09 -2.69 8.32
CA LEU A 278 4.00 -3.61 9.03
C LEU A 278 5.06 -2.87 9.85
N CYS A 279 5.61 -1.77 9.34
CA CYS A 279 6.55 -0.94 10.08
C CYS A 279 5.92 -0.34 11.36
N VAL A 280 4.66 0.08 11.31
CA VAL A 280 3.97 0.61 12.50
C VAL A 280 3.54 -0.51 13.45
N VAL A 281 3.09 -1.65 12.93
CA VAL A 281 2.76 -2.86 13.70
C VAL A 281 3.99 -3.37 14.47
N GLY A 282 5.19 -3.28 13.90
CA GLY A 282 6.46 -3.58 14.59
C GLY A 282 6.67 -5.06 14.91
N LYS A 283 6.04 -5.97 14.18
CA LYS A 283 6.25 -7.42 14.30
C LYS A 283 7.34 -7.90 13.34
N PRO A 284 8.03 -9.01 13.61
CA PRO A 284 8.99 -9.58 12.67
C PRO A 284 8.28 -9.99 11.38
N VAL A 285 8.93 -9.79 10.24
CA VAL A 285 8.32 -10.05 8.93
C VAL A 285 9.25 -10.77 7.98
N ILE A 286 8.71 -11.73 7.24
CA ILE A 286 9.31 -12.32 6.04
C ILE A 286 8.58 -11.77 4.83
N LEU A 287 9.29 -11.07 3.96
CA LEU A 287 8.75 -10.48 2.74
C LEU A 287 9.00 -11.40 1.54
N VAL A 288 7.95 -11.62 0.77
CA VAL A 288 8.00 -12.39 -0.49
C VAL A 288 7.55 -11.46 -1.62
N PRO A 289 8.47 -10.71 -2.25
CA PRO A 289 8.11 -9.77 -3.32
C PRO A 289 7.43 -10.46 -4.50
N SER A 290 6.36 -9.86 -5.03
CA SER A 290 5.72 -10.36 -6.23
C SER A 290 6.55 -10.03 -7.47
N PRO A 291 6.85 -10.99 -8.36
CA PRO A 291 7.57 -10.73 -9.60
C PRO A 291 6.69 -10.06 -10.67
N ASN A 292 5.37 -10.04 -10.46
CA ASN A 292 4.39 -9.58 -11.46
C ASN A 292 4.01 -8.10 -11.27
N VAL A 293 4.95 -7.27 -10.85
CA VAL A 293 4.72 -5.84 -10.63
C VAL A 293 5.61 -4.98 -11.54
N ALA A 294 5.16 -3.75 -11.81
CA ALA A 294 5.93 -2.83 -12.65
C ALA A 294 7.28 -2.49 -11.99
N GLU A 295 8.35 -2.48 -12.79
CA GLU A 295 9.68 -2.01 -12.40
C GLU A 295 10.28 -2.70 -11.16
N ASP A 296 9.79 -3.92 -10.86
CA ASP A 296 10.22 -4.72 -9.71
C ASP A 296 10.18 -3.95 -8.38
N HIS A 297 9.17 -3.07 -8.22
CA HIS A 297 9.09 -2.19 -7.07
C HIS A 297 8.91 -2.95 -5.74
N GLN A 298 8.30 -4.15 -5.74
CA GLN A 298 8.16 -4.93 -4.50
C GLN A 298 9.50 -5.44 -3.98
N THR A 299 10.39 -5.91 -4.86
CA THR A 299 11.75 -6.30 -4.44
C THR A 299 12.50 -5.10 -3.87
N LYS A 300 12.42 -3.94 -4.54
CA LYS A 300 13.07 -2.71 -4.06
C LYS A 300 12.51 -2.25 -2.70
N ASN A 301 11.19 -2.31 -2.52
CA ASN A 301 10.56 -1.99 -1.24
C ASN A 301 11.01 -2.96 -0.12
N ALA A 302 11.05 -4.26 -0.40
CA ALA A 302 11.52 -5.26 0.55
C ALA A 302 12.99 -5.02 0.94
N MET A 303 13.86 -4.78 -0.06
CA MET A 303 15.29 -4.52 0.18
C MET A 303 15.53 -3.26 1.01
N ALA A 304 14.67 -2.25 0.93
CA ALA A 304 14.75 -1.07 1.80
C ALA A 304 14.62 -1.40 3.29
N LEU A 305 13.91 -2.49 3.65
CA LEU A 305 13.81 -3.00 5.03
C LEU A 305 14.92 -4.00 5.33
N VAL A 306 15.21 -4.93 4.41
CA VAL A 306 16.22 -5.98 4.57
C VAL A 306 17.61 -5.37 4.82
N ASN A 307 17.98 -4.34 4.05
CA ASN A 307 19.26 -3.64 4.20
C ASN A 307 19.41 -2.92 5.57
N LYS A 308 18.30 -2.74 6.29
CA LYS A 308 18.27 -2.18 7.65
C LYS A 308 18.11 -3.24 8.74
N GLY A 309 18.17 -4.52 8.38
CA GLY A 309 17.94 -5.64 9.30
C GLY A 309 16.51 -5.63 9.89
N ALA A 310 15.53 -5.10 9.15
CA ALA A 310 14.16 -4.91 9.60
C ALA A 310 13.17 -5.95 9.03
N ALA A 311 13.63 -6.80 8.12
CA ALA A 311 12.87 -7.88 7.52
C ALA A 311 13.77 -8.98 6.97
N LEU A 312 13.24 -10.19 6.86
CA LEU A 312 13.82 -11.23 6.00
C LEU A 312 13.17 -11.21 4.63
N LEU A 313 13.89 -11.68 3.62
CA LEU A 313 13.40 -11.82 2.25
C LEU A 313 13.52 -13.27 1.80
N VAL A 314 12.41 -13.78 1.24
CA VAL A 314 12.41 -15.02 0.46
C VAL A 314 11.97 -14.68 -0.95
N LYS A 315 12.74 -15.10 -1.95
CA LYS A 315 12.36 -14.88 -3.36
C LYS A 315 11.11 -15.67 -3.72
N ASP A 316 10.25 -15.11 -4.57
CA ASP A 316 9.01 -15.79 -5.00
C ASP A 316 9.29 -17.17 -5.63
N SER A 317 10.38 -17.31 -6.42
CA SER A 317 10.81 -18.57 -7.02
C SER A 317 11.14 -19.68 -6.00
N ASP A 318 11.63 -19.30 -4.84
CA ASP A 318 12.17 -20.21 -3.84
C ASP A 318 11.16 -20.44 -2.69
N ALA A 319 10.09 -19.61 -2.64
CA ALA A 319 9.18 -19.56 -1.51
C ALA A 319 8.46 -20.88 -1.24
N LYS A 320 8.11 -21.66 -2.27
CA LYS A 320 7.48 -22.97 -2.07
C LYS A 320 8.37 -23.93 -1.26
N LYS A 321 9.70 -23.82 -1.38
CA LYS A 321 10.65 -24.66 -0.66
C LYS A 321 11.10 -24.05 0.65
N ASP A 322 11.38 -22.75 0.66
CA ASP A 322 12.18 -22.13 1.72
C ASP A 322 11.35 -21.29 2.70
N LEU A 323 10.11 -20.88 2.34
CA LEU A 323 9.34 -19.92 3.12
C LEU A 323 8.91 -20.43 4.49
N VAL A 324 8.26 -21.59 4.54
CA VAL A 324 7.79 -22.17 5.80
C VAL A 324 8.94 -22.64 6.67
N PRO A 325 9.98 -23.32 6.16
CA PRO A 325 11.19 -23.64 6.93
C PRO A 325 11.86 -22.40 7.52
N ALA A 326 11.99 -21.30 6.76
CA ALA A 326 12.54 -20.05 7.26
C ALA A 326 11.70 -19.46 8.39
N ALA A 327 10.36 -19.50 8.26
CA ALA A 327 9.44 -19.00 9.28
C ALA A 327 9.54 -19.81 10.58
N LEU A 328 9.56 -21.14 10.50
CA LEU A 328 9.70 -22.02 11.65
C LEU A 328 11.07 -21.87 12.34
N THR A 329 12.12 -21.73 11.56
CA THR A 329 13.48 -21.47 12.09
C THR A 329 13.54 -20.12 12.80
N LEU A 330 13.01 -19.08 12.18
CA LEU A 330 13.00 -17.74 12.78
C LEU A 330 12.23 -17.70 14.11
N LEU A 331 11.08 -18.36 14.20
CA LEU A 331 10.29 -18.39 15.45
C LEU A 331 11.00 -19.08 16.62
N LYS A 332 11.98 -19.93 16.35
CA LYS A 332 12.83 -20.59 17.36
C LYS A 332 13.99 -19.71 17.82
N ASP A 333 14.30 -18.62 17.11
CA ASP A 333 15.39 -17.65 17.42
C ASP A 333 14.77 -16.35 18.00
N ALA A 334 14.61 -16.34 19.33
CA ALA A 334 14.01 -15.23 20.06
C ALA A 334 14.78 -13.91 19.90
N ASP A 335 16.11 -13.98 19.84
CA ASP A 335 16.98 -12.80 19.72
C ASP A 335 16.82 -12.16 18.33
N HIS A 336 16.80 -12.98 17.28
CA HIS A 336 16.62 -12.50 15.91
C HIS A 336 15.19 -11.94 15.71
N VAL A 337 14.16 -12.59 16.25
CA VAL A 337 12.77 -12.09 16.29
C VAL A 337 12.70 -10.71 16.96
N ALA A 338 13.34 -10.54 18.12
CA ALA A 338 13.37 -9.27 18.84
C ALA A 338 14.09 -8.18 18.03
N GLN A 339 15.24 -8.51 17.44
CA GLN A 339 16.01 -7.58 16.60
C GLN A 339 15.23 -7.09 15.38
N LEU A 340 14.59 -8.00 14.64
CA LEU A 340 13.76 -7.65 13.49
C LEU A 340 12.59 -6.74 13.90
N SER A 341 11.92 -7.06 15.03
CA SER A 341 10.82 -6.27 15.57
C SER A 341 11.26 -4.87 15.97
N GLU A 342 12.40 -4.73 16.64
CA GLU A 342 12.94 -3.42 17.02
C GLU A 342 13.29 -2.58 15.80
N ASN A 343 13.96 -3.19 14.83
CA ASN A 343 14.42 -2.48 13.63
C ASN A 343 13.27 -2.04 12.73
N ILE A 344 12.27 -2.90 12.49
CA ILE A 344 11.12 -2.55 11.67
C ILE A 344 10.29 -1.44 12.31
N LYS A 345 10.12 -1.44 13.64
CA LYS A 345 9.39 -0.44 14.38
C LYS A 345 10.01 0.96 14.26
N LYS A 346 11.35 1.07 14.17
CA LYS A 346 12.06 2.34 13.96
C LYS A 346 11.70 3.00 12.62
N LEU A 347 11.22 2.22 11.65
CA LEU A 347 10.83 2.68 10.31
C LEU A 347 9.37 3.13 10.24
N GLY A 348 8.56 2.90 11.28
CA GLY A 348 7.14 3.23 11.32
C GLY A 348 6.88 4.73 11.26
N LYS A 349 5.95 5.15 10.40
CA LYS A 349 5.48 6.54 10.23
C LYS A 349 3.96 6.58 10.35
N LEU A 350 3.47 6.92 11.54
CA LEU A 350 2.04 6.87 11.86
C LEU A 350 1.23 8.03 11.27
N ASN A 351 1.84 9.23 11.19
CA ASN A 351 1.14 10.47 10.90
C ASN A 351 1.42 11.01 9.48
N ALA A 352 1.70 10.13 8.52
CA ALA A 352 2.03 10.53 7.15
C ALA A 352 0.91 11.34 6.48
N ASP A 353 -0.34 10.93 6.67
CA ASP A 353 -1.53 11.61 6.17
C ASP A 353 -1.65 13.05 6.68
N VAL A 354 -1.46 13.24 7.99
CA VAL A 354 -1.51 14.55 8.65
C VAL A 354 -0.35 15.43 8.18
N GLN A 355 0.87 14.89 8.15
CA GLN A 355 2.04 15.64 7.68
C GLN A 355 1.90 16.10 6.22
N ILE A 356 1.33 15.26 5.35
CA ILE A 356 1.07 15.64 3.96
C ILE A 356 -0.01 16.73 3.90
N ALA A 357 -1.07 16.62 4.68
CA ALA A 357 -2.11 17.64 4.76
C ALA A 357 -1.58 18.99 5.27
N GLU A 358 -0.67 18.98 6.25
CA GLU A 358 0.04 20.18 6.73
C GLU A 358 0.87 20.83 5.63
N GLU A 359 1.59 20.04 4.81
CA GLU A 359 2.34 20.57 3.66
C GLU A 359 1.40 21.22 2.62
N VAL A 360 0.21 20.64 2.40
CA VAL A 360 -0.82 21.26 1.54
C VAL A 360 -1.21 22.65 2.08
N TYR A 361 -1.50 22.76 3.38
CA TYR A 361 -1.84 24.05 4.01
C TYR A 361 -0.69 25.08 3.95
N LYS A 362 0.56 24.66 4.13
CA LYS A 362 1.73 25.55 4.03
C LYS A 362 1.85 26.18 2.65
N LEU A 363 1.43 25.46 1.59
CA LEU A 363 1.48 25.98 0.22
C LEU A 363 0.38 27.01 -0.07
N VAL A 364 -0.77 26.90 0.60
CA VAL A 364 -1.86 27.89 0.50
C VAL A 364 -1.51 29.16 1.25
N ASN A 365 -0.97 29.04 2.45
CA ASN A 365 -0.65 30.20 3.32
C ASN A 365 0.57 31.01 2.84
N LYS A 366 1.32 30.54 1.83
CA LYS A 366 2.45 31.26 1.22
C LYS A 366 2.04 32.15 0.07
N LYS A 367 0.75 32.12 -0.34
CA LYS A 367 0.17 33.04 -1.32
C LYS A 367 -0.38 34.29 -0.63
#